data_6654707ae306c3f6af6a6a9cd211e6c1
#
_entry.id   6654707ae306c3f6af6a6a9cd211e6c1
#
_cell.length_a   1.000
_cell.length_b   1.000
_cell.length_c   1.000
_cell.angle_alpha   90.00
_cell.angle_beta   90.00
_cell.angle_gamma   90.00
#
_symmetry.space_group_name_H-M   'P 1'
#
loop_
_entity.id
_entity.type
_entity.pdbx_description
1 polymer ?
#
loop_
_entity_poly.entity_id
_entity_poly.type
_entity_poly.pdbx_seq_one_letter_code
_entity_poly.pdbx_strand_id
1 'polypeptide(L)'
;TGATFLTAIQEEHGEFDVTELFVETSIPLLIDMPAVQDLSMDLAVRYADYSTIGGTTSWKAGLNWEVNNELRFRATLSEAMRAPNIGELFAAKGQNFANNITDPCDVNHNQGAVRQANCAALGIPEGAEINPVSSVELLTGGNKDLKEEESTSFTAGVVYQPSFVDGLVFTVDYWKIEIDDAITQVTAQ
;
A
#
# COMPACT_ATOMS: atom_id res chain seq x y z
N THR A 1 -21.89 14.04 26.23
CA THR A 1 -22.59 13.78 27.51
C THR A 1 -22.07 12.48 28.10
N GLY A 2 -20.94 12.53 28.86
CA GLY A 2 -20.25 11.37 29.44
C GLY A 2 -21.01 10.69 30.62
N ALA A 3 -22.26 10.36 30.40
CA ALA A 3 -23.09 9.70 31.45
C ALA A 3 -23.18 8.17 31.30
N THR A 4 -22.44 7.59 30.35
CA THR A 4 -22.39 6.14 30.12
C THR A 4 -20.96 5.64 30.13
N PHE A 5 -20.77 4.34 30.47
CA PHE A 5 -19.45 3.67 30.37
C PHE A 5 -19.00 3.42 28.92
N LEU A 6 -19.78 3.87 27.94
CA LEU A 6 -19.43 3.75 26.52
C LEU A 6 -18.69 5.00 26.07
N THR A 7 -17.71 4.79 25.19
CA THR A 7 -17.00 5.86 24.51
C THR A 7 -17.99 6.78 23.80
N ALA A 8 -17.83 8.10 23.96
CA ALA A 8 -18.68 9.07 23.28
C ALA A 8 -18.43 8.98 21.77
N ILE A 9 -19.46 8.63 21.02
CA ILE A 9 -19.42 8.65 19.56
C ILE A 9 -19.54 10.12 19.13
N GLN A 10 -18.58 10.60 18.36
CA GLN A 10 -18.59 11.92 17.76
C GLN A 10 -19.29 11.87 16.41
N GLU A 11 -19.92 12.96 16.01
CA GLU A 11 -20.47 13.09 14.67
C GLU A 11 -19.33 13.22 13.67
N GLU A 12 -19.38 12.44 12.61
CA GLU A 12 -18.41 12.44 11.52
C GLU A 12 -19.04 13.00 10.26
N HIS A 13 -18.32 13.87 9.58
CA HIS A 13 -18.68 14.38 8.27
C HIS A 13 -17.43 14.50 7.40
N GLY A 14 -17.54 13.99 6.19
CA GLY A 14 -16.46 14.07 5.21
C GLY A 14 -16.99 13.83 3.79
N GLU A 15 -16.46 14.61 2.87
CA GLU A 15 -16.75 14.50 1.44
C GLU A 15 -15.48 14.75 0.64
N PHE A 16 -15.40 14.23 -0.55
CA PHE A 16 -14.43 14.61 -1.54
C PHE A 16 -15.02 14.50 -2.95
N ASP A 17 -14.50 15.31 -3.83
CA ASP A 17 -14.76 15.25 -5.27
C ASP A 17 -13.49 14.82 -6.00
N VAL A 18 -13.67 14.14 -7.13
CA VAL A 18 -12.56 13.80 -8.02
C VAL A 18 -12.96 14.11 -9.47
N THR A 19 -12.04 14.74 -10.19
CA THR A 19 -12.14 14.93 -11.64
C THR A 19 -11.01 14.20 -12.32
N GLU A 20 -11.33 13.37 -13.31
CA GLU A 20 -10.37 12.44 -13.91
C GLU A 20 -10.36 12.54 -15.43
N LEU A 21 -9.16 12.34 -15.99
CA LEU A 21 -8.94 12.13 -17.40
C LEU A 21 -8.01 10.94 -17.60
N PHE A 22 -8.33 10.05 -18.53
CA PHE A 22 -7.45 8.93 -18.85
C PHE A 22 -7.36 8.72 -20.36
N VAL A 23 -6.23 8.16 -20.79
CA VAL A 23 -5.98 7.71 -22.15
C VAL A 23 -5.36 6.33 -22.08
N GLU A 24 -5.86 5.43 -22.91
CA GLU A 24 -5.32 4.08 -23.09
C GLU A 24 -5.17 3.77 -24.56
N THR A 25 -4.05 3.13 -24.94
CA THR A 25 -3.80 2.74 -26.33
C THR A 25 -3.00 1.44 -26.38
N SER A 26 -3.28 0.64 -27.41
CA SER A 26 -2.49 -0.53 -27.78
C SER A 26 -1.90 -0.28 -29.17
N ILE A 27 -0.60 -0.42 -29.30
CA ILE A 27 0.16 -0.11 -30.51
C ILE A 27 0.80 -1.39 -31.03
N PRO A 28 0.38 -1.92 -32.16
CA PRO A 28 1.10 -3.01 -32.82
C PRO A 28 2.44 -2.47 -33.35
N LEU A 29 3.55 -3.06 -32.91
CA LEU A 29 4.90 -2.67 -33.31
C LEU A 29 5.40 -3.48 -34.49
N LEU A 30 5.22 -4.81 -34.43
CA LEU A 30 5.64 -5.75 -35.47
C LEU A 30 4.61 -6.86 -35.61
N ILE A 31 4.32 -7.29 -36.82
CA ILE A 31 3.37 -8.37 -37.13
C ILE A 31 3.94 -9.25 -38.23
N ASP A 32 3.77 -10.56 -38.12
CA ASP A 32 4.13 -11.57 -39.12
C ASP A 32 5.61 -11.52 -39.56
N MET A 33 6.52 -11.28 -38.63
CA MET A 33 7.95 -11.30 -38.85
C MET A 33 8.59 -12.60 -38.35
N PRO A 34 9.78 -13.00 -38.82
CA PRO A 34 10.48 -14.16 -38.27
C PRO A 34 10.67 -14.05 -36.74
N ALA A 35 10.18 -15.04 -35.98
CA ALA A 35 10.12 -15.06 -34.50
C ALA A 35 9.28 -13.93 -33.85
N VAL A 36 8.43 -13.27 -34.59
CA VAL A 36 7.49 -12.24 -34.10
C VAL A 36 6.16 -12.39 -34.83
N GLN A 37 5.26 -13.21 -34.29
CA GLN A 37 3.91 -13.31 -34.81
C GLN A 37 3.11 -12.03 -34.51
N ASP A 38 3.24 -11.53 -33.29
CA ASP A 38 2.76 -10.21 -32.86
C ASP A 38 3.71 -9.63 -31.82
N LEU A 39 4.01 -8.36 -31.93
CA LEU A 39 4.66 -7.58 -30.91
C LEU A 39 3.87 -6.29 -30.74
N SER A 40 3.25 -6.13 -29.58
CA SER A 40 2.43 -4.97 -29.27
C SER A 40 2.84 -4.32 -27.94
N MET A 41 2.59 -3.02 -27.85
CA MET A 41 2.84 -2.21 -26.66
C MET A 41 1.53 -1.59 -26.19
N ASP A 42 1.20 -1.79 -24.91
CA ASP A 42 0.05 -1.20 -24.25
C ASP A 42 0.50 -0.05 -23.37
N LEU A 43 -0.09 1.13 -23.57
CA LEU A 43 0.19 2.31 -22.76
C LEU A 43 -1.12 2.84 -22.18
N ALA A 44 -1.07 3.23 -20.90
CA ALA A 44 -2.16 3.91 -20.25
C ALA A 44 -1.61 5.02 -19.34
N VAL A 45 -2.32 6.14 -19.27
CA VAL A 45 -2.08 7.22 -18.32
C VAL A 45 -3.42 7.74 -17.82
N ARG A 46 -3.50 8.01 -16.52
CA ARG A 46 -4.65 8.60 -15.84
C ARG A 46 -4.17 9.75 -14.98
N TYR A 47 -4.79 10.89 -15.12
CA TYR A 47 -4.67 12.02 -14.21
C TYR A 47 -5.96 12.18 -13.44
N ALA A 48 -5.87 12.30 -12.11
CA ALA A 48 -7.00 12.51 -11.23
C ALA A 48 -6.70 13.67 -10.29
N ASP A 49 -7.64 14.61 -10.19
CA ASP A 49 -7.56 15.74 -9.28
C ASP A 49 -8.60 15.58 -8.17
N TYR A 50 -8.11 15.31 -6.97
CA TYR A 50 -8.91 15.11 -5.76
C TYR A 50 -8.99 16.41 -4.96
N SER A 51 -10.18 16.77 -4.50
CA SER A 51 -10.36 17.94 -3.64
C SER A 51 -9.60 17.87 -2.31
N THR A 52 -9.16 16.67 -1.90
CA THR A 52 -8.48 16.41 -0.63
C THR A 52 -6.96 16.42 -0.70
N ILE A 53 -6.40 15.84 -1.75
CA ILE A 53 -4.94 15.65 -1.88
C ILE A 53 -4.35 16.31 -3.14
N GLY A 54 -5.21 16.85 -4.02
CA GLY A 54 -4.79 17.48 -5.28
C GLY A 54 -4.59 16.49 -6.43
N GLY A 55 -3.75 16.90 -7.40
CA GLY A 55 -3.55 16.18 -8.65
C GLY A 55 -2.57 15.02 -8.52
N THR A 56 -2.94 13.87 -9.07
CA THR A 56 -2.18 12.63 -9.04
C THR A 56 -2.14 11.99 -10.42
N THR A 57 -1.07 11.24 -10.71
CA THR A 57 -0.90 10.58 -12.00
C THR A 57 -0.60 9.10 -11.80
N SER A 58 -1.30 8.24 -12.53
CA SER A 58 -1.01 6.82 -12.63
C SER A 58 -0.72 6.47 -14.08
N TRP A 59 0.18 5.52 -14.32
CA TRP A 59 0.51 5.10 -15.67
C TRP A 59 0.87 3.62 -15.76
N LYS A 60 0.78 3.06 -16.94
CA LYS A 60 1.14 1.68 -17.26
C LYS A 60 1.80 1.61 -18.62
N ALA A 61 2.87 0.84 -18.73
CA ALA A 61 3.48 0.44 -20.00
C ALA A 61 3.63 -1.09 -20.01
N GLY A 62 3.00 -1.73 -20.98
CA GLY A 62 3.03 -3.18 -21.20
C GLY A 62 3.65 -3.53 -22.53
N LEU A 63 4.30 -4.68 -22.62
CA LEU A 63 4.82 -5.28 -23.82
C LEU A 63 4.29 -6.71 -23.92
N ASN A 64 3.68 -7.06 -25.05
CA ASN A 64 3.28 -8.42 -25.39
C ASN A 64 4.04 -8.84 -26.64
N TRP A 65 4.71 -9.98 -26.56
CA TRP A 65 5.46 -10.56 -27.67
C TRP A 65 5.04 -12.01 -27.88
N GLU A 66 4.29 -12.25 -28.93
CA GLU A 66 3.96 -13.57 -29.44
C GLU A 66 5.04 -13.98 -30.44
N VAL A 67 5.92 -14.88 -30.02
CA VAL A 67 7.00 -15.41 -30.87
C VAL A 67 6.42 -16.29 -31.98
N ASN A 68 5.45 -17.13 -31.61
CA ASN A 68 4.69 -18.04 -32.46
C ASN A 68 3.43 -18.49 -31.71
N ASN A 69 2.65 -19.39 -32.30
CA ASN A 69 1.40 -19.92 -31.71
C ASN A 69 1.60 -20.64 -30.36
N GLU A 70 2.82 -21.00 -29.99
CA GLU A 70 3.12 -21.76 -28.78
C GLU A 70 3.74 -20.93 -27.68
N LEU A 71 4.46 -19.84 -28.01
CA LEU A 71 5.29 -19.10 -27.06
C LEU A 71 4.98 -17.63 -27.07
N ARG A 72 4.62 -17.09 -25.91
CA ARG A 72 4.35 -15.67 -25.69
C ARG A 72 5.07 -15.17 -24.45
N PHE A 73 5.67 -14.00 -24.54
CA PHE A 73 6.22 -13.23 -23.44
C PHE A 73 5.34 -12.00 -23.16
N ARG A 74 5.30 -11.62 -21.90
CA ARG A 74 4.62 -10.39 -21.48
C ARG A 74 5.44 -9.70 -20.40
N ALA A 75 5.46 -8.37 -20.41
CA ALA A 75 6.05 -7.58 -19.34
C ALA A 75 5.22 -6.32 -19.12
N THR A 76 5.10 -5.89 -17.88
CA THR A 76 4.38 -4.66 -17.54
C THR A 76 5.14 -3.91 -16.45
N LEU A 77 5.28 -2.61 -16.62
CA LEU A 77 5.72 -1.66 -15.62
C LEU A 77 4.59 -0.67 -15.39
N SER A 78 4.26 -0.41 -14.14
CA SER A 78 3.17 0.52 -13.80
C SER A 78 3.44 1.24 -12.50
N GLU A 79 2.93 2.45 -12.43
CA GLU A 79 2.83 3.24 -11.21
C GLU A 79 1.34 3.52 -10.97
N ALA A 80 0.87 3.10 -9.81
CA ALA A 80 -0.50 3.29 -9.37
C ALA A 80 -0.52 4.03 -8.04
N MET A 81 -1.59 4.75 -7.77
CA MET A 81 -1.75 5.49 -6.54
C MET A 81 -3.09 5.19 -5.89
N ARG A 82 -3.15 5.32 -4.56
CA ARG A 82 -4.37 5.23 -3.77
C ARG A 82 -4.56 6.50 -2.96
N ALA A 83 -5.65 7.23 -3.18
CA ALA A 83 -6.03 8.33 -2.33
C ALA A 83 -6.51 7.81 -0.95
N PRO A 84 -6.23 8.54 0.15
CA PRO A 84 -6.81 8.23 1.44
C PRO A 84 -8.34 8.22 1.38
N ASN A 85 -8.96 7.29 2.08
CA ASN A 85 -10.42 7.23 2.13
C ASN A 85 -11.00 8.24 3.13
N ILE A 86 -12.34 8.42 3.12
CA ILE A 86 -13.04 9.37 3.99
C ILE A 86 -12.75 9.11 5.48
N GLY A 87 -12.72 7.85 5.90
CA GLY A 87 -12.45 7.51 7.30
C GLY A 87 -11.00 7.83 7.71
N GLU A 88 -10.02 7.57 6.81
CA GLU A 88 -8.62 7.90 7.05
C GLU A 88 -8.38 9.41 7.20
N LEU A 89 -9.14 10.24 6.46
CA LEU A 89 -9.02 11.70 6.50
C LEU A 89 -9.86 12.36 7.60
N PHE A 90 -11.11 11.93 7.75
CA PHE A 90 -12.13 12.72 8.47
C PHE A 90 -12.71 12.02 9.70
N ALA A 91 -12.29 10.76 10.02
CA ALA A 91 -12.78 10.11 11.23
C ALA A 91 -12.62 11.01 12.45
N ALA A 92 -13.69 11.19 13.21
CA ALA A 92 -13.70 12.01 14.40
C ALA A 92 -12.69 11.44 15.42
N LYS A 93 -12.00 12.33 16.13
CA LYS A 93 -11.10 11.92 17.21
C LYS A 93 -11.91 11.32 18.34
N GLY A 94 -11.69 10.04 18.59
CA GLY A 94 -12.38 9.24 19.62
C GLY A 94 -11.41 8.65 20.63
N GLN A 95 -11.93 8.44 21.82
CA GLN A 95 -11.23 7.71 22.87
C GLN A 95 -11.17 6.22 22.49
N ASN A 96 -10.01 5.65 22.58
CA ASN A 96 -9.76 4.22 22.41
C ASN A 96 -8.84 3.73 23.53
N PHE A 97 -8.64 2.42 23.64
CA PHE A 97 -7.81 1.83 24.68
C PHE A 97 -6.86 0.79 24.10
N ALA A 98 -5.58 0.94 24.40
CA ALA A 98 -4.60 -0.10 24.15
C ALA A 98 -4.43 -0.94 25.40
N ASN A 99 -4.56 -2.24 25.26
CA ASN A 99 -4.47 -3.19 26.36
C ASN A 99 -3.12 -3.92 26.33
N ASN A 100 -2.65 -4.31 27.51
CA ASN A 100 -1.41 -5.08 27.70
C ASN A 100 -0.18 -4.38 27.11
N ILE A 101 -0.07 -3.07 27.33
CA ILE A 101 1.09 -2.29 26.92
C ILE A 101 2.28 -2.67 27.79
N THR A 102 3.37 -3.04 27.15
CA THR A 102 4.63 -3.29 27.80
C THR A 102 5.52 -2.05 27.74
N ASP A 103 5.99 -1.59 28.89
CA ASP A 103 6.90 -0.45 28.92
C ASP A 103 8.23 -0.81 28.22
N PRO A 104 8.66 -0.03 27.22
CA PRO A 104 9.92 -0.29 26.53
C PRO A 104 11.15 -0.19 27.42
N CYS A 105 11.04 0.39 28.62
CA CYS A 105 12.10 0.49 29.61
C CYS A 105 12.10 -0.64 30.65
N ASP A 106 11.15 -1.58 30.57
CA ASP A 106 11.13 -2.75 31.44
C ASP A 106 12.33 -3.67 31.17
N VAL A 107 13.00 -4.13 32.22
CA VAL A 107 14.19 -4.99 32.13
C VAL A 107 13.95 -6.31 31.40
N ASN A 108 12.72 -6.84 31.45
CA ASN A 108 12.35 -8.09 30.78
C ASN A 108 12.14 -7.96 29.29
N HIS A 109 12.15 -6.73 28.73
CA HIS A 109 11.94 -6.46 27.32
C HIS A 109 13.24 -5.95 26.70
N ASN A 110 13.90 -6.81 25.98
CA ASN A 110 15.20 -6.63 25.34
C ASN A 110 15.67 -5.18 25.19
N GLN A 111 16.68 -4.85 25.90
CA GLN A 111 17.23 -3.53 26.11
C GLN A 111 18.43 -3.34 25.18
N GLY A 112 18.24 -3.02 23.94
CA GLY A 112 19.37 -2.57 23.10
C GLY A 112 20.02 -1.32 23.70
N ALA A 113 21.32 -1.12 23.49
CA ALA A 113 22.10 -0.02 24.11
C ALA A 113 21.48 1.38 23.86
N VAL A 114 20.88 1.60 22.68
CA VAL A 114 20.19 2.87 22.34
C VAL A 114 18.95 3.06 23.23
N ARG A 115 18.17 2.00 23.46
CA ARG A 115 16.98 2.04 24.31
C ARG A 115 17.36 2.32 25.75
N GLN A 116 18.38 1.63 26.28
CA GLN A 116 18.89 1.86 27.62
C GLN A 116 19.33 3.32 27.83
N ALA A 117 20.06 3.89 26.85
CA ALA A 117 20.47 5.28 26.91
C ALA A 117 19.25 6.24 26.93
N ASN A 118 18.23 5.96 26.12
CA ASN A 118 17.01 6.75 26.08
C ASN A 118 16.21 6.65 27.38
N CYS A 119 16.09 5.44 27.97
CA CYS A 119 15.42 5.24 29.24
C CYS A 119 16.17 5.91 30.40
N ALA A 120 17.48 5.84 30.39
CA ALA A 120 18.34 6.53 31.39
C ALA A 120 18.16 8.07 31.27
N ALA A 121 18.06 8.61 30.05
CA ALA A 121 17.80 10.04 29.82
C ALA A 121 16.41 10.48 30.33
N LEU A 122 15.45 9.57 30.42
CA LEU A 122 14.14 9.78 31.04
C LEU A 122 14.16 9.58 32.58
N GLY A 123 15.31 9.27 33.15
CA GLY A 123 15.48 9.06 34.60
C GLY A 123 15.08 7.64 35.07
N ILE A 124 14.92 6.69 34.18
CA ILE A 124 14.61 5.29 34.50
C ILE A 124 15.94 4.54 34.68
N PRO A 125 16.22 3.97 35.86
CA PRO A 125 17.49 3.27 36.11
C PRO A 125 17.59 1.99 35.30
N GLU A 126 18.81 1.58 34.99
CA GLU A 126 19.08 0.29 34.37
C GLU A 126 18.59 -0.85 35.27
N GLY A 127 17.94 -1.84 34.69
CA GLY A 127 17.35 -2.97 35.39
C GLY A 127 16.01 -2.69 36.07
N ALA A 128 15.36 -1.57 35.78
CA ALA A 128 14.05 -1.26 36.31
C ALA A 128 13.00 -2.32 35.88
N GLU A 129 12.33 -2.89 36.88
CA GLU A 129 11.13 -3.74 36.62
C GLU A 129 9.91 -2.85 36.62
N ILE A 130 9.25 -2.77 35.49
CA ILE A 130 8.05 -1.93 35.26
C ILE A 130 6.88 -2.86 35.02
N ASN A 131 5.85 -2.79 35.86
CA ASN A 131 4.65 -3.61 35.69
C ASN A 131 3.93 -3.22 34.40
N PRO A 132 3.50 -4.20 33.61
CA PRO A 132 2.68 -3.92 32.41
C PRO A 132 1.44 -3.11 32.77
N VAL A 133 1.16 -2.09 31.98
CA VAL A 133 -0.05 -1.30 32.14
C VAL A 133 -1.20 -2.05 31.46
N SER A 134 -2.24 -2.40 32.23
CA SER A 134 -3.35 -3.20 31.72
C SER A 134 -4.15 -2.49 30.63
N SER A 135 -4.21 -1.17 30.66
CA SER A 135 -4.91 -0.36 29.68
C SER A 135 -4.41 1.08 29.68
N VAL A 136 -4.11 1.60 28.49
CA VAL A 136 -3.74 3.01 28.28
C VAL A 136 -4.78 3.64 27.36
N GLU A 137 -5.27 4.80 27.76
CA GLU A 137 -6.17 5.59 26.93
C GLU A 137 -5.41 6.17 25.74
N LEU A 138 -6.01 6.03 24.53
CA LEU A 138 -5.53 6.57 23.28
C LEU A 138 -6.56 7.54 22.70
N LEU A 139 -6.06 8.46 21.91
CA LEU A 139 -6.89 9.24 21.00
C LEU A 139 -6.62 8.77 19.57
N THR A 140 -7.64 8.20 18.92
CA THR A 140 -7.55 7.80 17.52
C THR A 140 -8.51 8.62 16.68
N GLY A 141 -8.17 8.86 15.42
CA GLY A 141 -9.01 9.63 14.48
C GLY A 141 -8.36 9.76 13.13
N GLY A 142 -9.03 10.42 12.21
CA GLY A 142 -8.51 10.70 10.88
C GLY A 142 -7.39 11.73 10.90
N ASN A 143 -6.62 11.74 9.82
CA ASN A 143 -5.56 12.71 9.57
C ASN A 143 -5.77 13.38 8.20
N LYS A 144 -6.05 14.67 8.19
CA LYS A 144 -6.28 15.46 6.96
C LYS A 144 -5.01 15.79 6.19
N ASP A 145 -3.84 15.54 6.79
CA ASP A 145 -2.53 15.80 6.17
C ASP A 145 -1.97 14.54 5.49
N LEU A 146 -2.76 13.46 5.38
CA LEU A 146 -2.36 12.26 4.63
C LEU A 146 -2.24 12.59 3.15
N LYS A 147 -1.23 11.99 2.54
CA LYS A 147 -1.01 11.98 1.10
C LYS A 147 -1.46 10.65 0.51
N GLU A 148 -1.37 10.54 -0.81
CA GLU A 148 -1.58 9.30 -1.53
C GLU A 148 -0.53 8.24 -1.17
N GLU A 149 -0.92 6.97 -1.24
CA GLU A 149 0.03 5.85 -1.33
C GLU A 149 0.42 5.67 -2.79
N GLU A 150 1.69 5.46 -3.05
CA GLU A 150 2.22 5.16 -4.37
C GLU A 150 2.68 3.70 -4.46
N SER A 151 2.39 3.05 -5.57
CA SER A 151 2.77 1.67 -5.83
C SER A 151 3.47 1.53 -7.17
N THR A 152 4.74 1.14 -7.16
CA THR A 152 5.47 0.73 -8.36
C THR A 152 5.41 -0.78 -8.51
N SER A 153 4.92 -1.24 -9.66
CA SER A 153 4.78 -2.66 -9.97
C SER A 153 5.50 -3.04 -11.25
N PHE A 154 6.28 -4.11 -11.20
CA PHE A 154 6.88 -4.76 -12.36
C PHE A 154 6.42 -6.21 -12.43
N THR A 155 5.95 -6.63 -13.59
CA THR A 155 5.63 -8.03 -13.88
C THR A 155 6.29 -8.47 -15.17
N ALA A 156 6.74 -9.72 -15.23
CA ALA A 156 7.23 -10.34 -16.46
C ALA A 156 6.85 -11.82 -16.45
N GLY A 157 6.35 -12.31 -17.57
CA GLY A 157 5.86 -13.68 -17.67
C GLY A 157 6.06 -14.31 -19.02
N VAL A 158 6.01 -15.65 -19.02
CA VAL A 158 6.03 -16.48 -20.22
C VAL A 158 4.84 -17.42 -20.21
N VAL A 159 4.21 -17.57 -21.37
CA VAL A 159 3.15 -18.55 -21.61
C VAL A 159 3.64 -19.49 -22.70
N TYR A 160 3.60 -20.78 -22.43
CA TYR A 160 3.97 -21.83 -23.36
C TYR A 160 2.84 -22.84 -23.54
N GLN A 161 2.39 -22.99 -24.80
CA GLN A 161 1.29 -23.88 -25.21
C GLN A 161 1.82 -24.84 -26.26
N PRO A 162 2.42 -26.00 -25.85
CA PRO A 162 2.99 -26.94 -26.80
C PRO A 162 1.92 -27.55 -27.70
N SER A 163 2.16 -27.57 -29.01
CA SER A 163 1.24 -28.17 -29.99
C SER A 163 1.17 -29.70 -29.93
N PHE A 164 2.13 -30.36 -29.27
CA PHE A 164 2.17 -31.81 -29.15
C PHE A 164 1.22 -32.38 -28.08
N VAL A 165 0.63 -31.55 -27.21
CA VAL A 165 -0.38 -31.92 -26.20
C VAL A 165 -1.52 -30.92 -26.21
N ASP A 166 -2.68 -31.33 -26.69
CA ASP A 166 -3.87 -30.49 -26.73
C ASP A 166 -4.28 -30.02 -25.32
N GLY A 167 -4.53 -28.71 -25.19
CA GLY A 167 -5.03 -28.08 -23.97
C GLY A 167 -3.99 -27.93 -22.85
N LEU A 168 -2.72 -28.28 -23.06
CA LEU A 168 -1.66 -28.06 -22.10
C LEU A 168 -1.16 -26.61 -22.19
N VAL A 169 -1.12 -25.91 -21.04
CA VAL A 169 -0.61 -24.53 -20.91
C VAL A 169 0.30 -24.44 -19.71
N PHE A 170 1.50 -23.93 -19.91
CA PHE A 170 2.43 -23.54 -18.85
C PHE A 170 2.51 -22.03 -18.78
N THR A 171 2.39 -21.49 -17.57
CA THR A 171 2.58 -20.07 -17.31
C THR A 171 3.53 -19.88 -16.13
N VAL A 172 4.51 -19.03 -16.31
CA VAL A 172 5.42 -18.60 -15.25
C VAL A 172 5.48 -17.09 -15.24
N ASP A 173 5.18 -16.51 -14.10
CA ASP A 173 5.19 -15.06 -13.91
C ASP A 173 6.09 -14.69 -12.73
N TYR A 174 6.93 -13.67 -12.94
CA TYR A 174 7.64 -12.94 -11.90
C TYR A 174 6.93 -11.61 -11.65
N TRP A 175 6.84 -11.22 -10.40
CA TRP A 175 6.30 -9.91 -10.02
C TRP A 175 7.09 -9.28 -8.87
N LYS A 176 7.16 -7.97 -8.88
CA LYS A 176 7.70 -7.14 -7.81
C LYS A 176 6.77 -5.94 -7.63
N ILE A 177 6.34 -5.70 -6.38
CA ILE A 177 5.50 -4.57 -6.01
C ILE A 177 6.17 -3.87 -4.84
N GLU A 178 6.36 -2.56 -4.96
CA GLU A 178 6.86 -1.69 -3.90
C GLU A 178 5.77 -0.65 -3.63
N ILE A 179 5.49 -0.41 -2.36
CA ILE A 179 4.49 0.56 -1.92
C ILE A 179 5.20 1.56 -1.03
N ASP A 180 5.14 2.82 -1.41
CA ASP A 180 5.66 3.95 -0.68
C ASP A 180 4.50 4.72 -0.03
N ASP A 181 4.81 5.41 1.09
CA ASP A 181 3.84 6.20 1.86
C ASP A 181 2.58 5.43 2.28
N ALA A 182 2.71 4.13 2.57
CA ALA A 182 1.60 3.26 2.94
C ALA A 182 0.84 3.81 4.17
N ILE A 183 -0.47 4.04 4.00
CA ILE A 183 -1.34 4.57 5.05
C ILE A 183 -1.65 3.44 6.03
N THR A 184 -1.18 3.58 7.26
CA THR A 184 -1.39 2.61 8.32
C THR A 184 -1.69 3.29 9.65
N GLN A 185 -2.33 2.57 10.55
CA GLN A 185 -2.52 3.04 11.91
C GLN A 185 -1.26 2.76 12.74
N VAL A 186 -0.77 3.80 13.42
CA VAL A 186 0.29 3.62 14.40
C VAL A 186 -0.31 2.93 15.62
N THR A 187 0.24 1.80 15.99
CA THR A 187 -0.15 1.11 17.23
C THR A 187 0.42 1.83 18.45
N ALA A 188 -0.18 1.62 19.61
CA ALA A 188 0.29 2.20 20.87
C ALA A 188 1.63 1.61 21.35
N GLN A 189 2.12 0.58 20.67
CA GLN A 189 3.36 -0.13 21.02
C GLN A 189 4.15 -0.48 19.76
#